data_9743f1ad86b4854b8e54b2730ac26290
#
_entry.id   9743f1ad86b4854b8e54b2730ac26290
#
_cell.length_a   1.000
_cell.length_b   1.000
_cell.length_c   1.000
_cell.angle_alpha   90.00
_cell.angle_beta   90.00
_cell.angle_gamma   90.00
#
_symmetry.space_group_name_H-M   'P 1'
#
loop_
_entity.id
_entity.type
_entity.pdbx_description
1 polymer ?
#
loop_
_entity_poly.entity_id
_entity_poly.type
_entity_poly.pdbx_seq_one_letter_code
_entity_poly.pdbx_strand_id
1 'polypeptide(L)'
;MDLKSGIDKFGLNPEDINDLYDEDKAAATGDAPVAAAVQTEDETDFVFAKNITCPVCDQSFQTLTVRTSKIRFAGSDDDFRPVYKGIDTIKYGVTSCPHCGYSAMNGDFVHVSSTQIRLLKEQVAAKFKPGSKSVPLLYSYDEAIDRFKLALFSAIVKRLSLIHISEPTRQEAIS
;
A
#
# COMPACT_ATOMS: atom_id res chain seq x y z
N MET A 1 4.26 -15.45 8.30
CA MET A 1 4.96 -14.28 7.72
C MET A 1 4.76 -13.12 8.65
N ASP A 2 5.82 -12.58 9.18
CA ASP A 2 5.72 -11.45 10.10
C ASP A 2 5.43 -10.18 9.29
N LEU A 3 4.21 -9.65 9.42
CA LEU A 3 3.77 -8.47 8.67
C LEU A 3 4.63 -7.23 9.00
N LYS A 4 5.28 -7.27 10.16
CA LYS A 4 6.13 -6.21 10.70
C LYS A 4 7.59 -6.29 10.21
N SER A 5 8.00 -7.45 9.68
CA SER A 5 9.37 -7.67 9.19
C SER A 5 9.62 -6.91 7.90
N GLY A 6 10.71 -6.15 7.84
CA GLY A 6 11.19 -5.46 6.64
C GLY A 6 10.69 -4.02 6.46
N ILE A 7 9.91 -3.47 7.41
CA ILE A 7 9.54 -2.04 7.41
C ILE A 7 10.73 -1.18 7.88
N ASP A 8 11.64 -1.76 8.67
CA ASP A 8 12.83 -1.11 9.22
C ASP A 8 13.75 -0.54 8.13
N LYS A 9 13.81 -1.20 6.97
CA LYS A 9 14.60 -0.73 5.81
C LYS A 9 14.13 0.63 5.27
N PHE A 10 12.88 1.02 5.56
CA PHE A 10 12.31 2.32 5.21
C PHE A 10 12.44 3.36 6.34
N GLY A 11 13.08 2.99 7.47
CA GLY A 11 13.25 3.86 8.64
C GLY A 11 11.98 3.98 9.50
N LEU A 12 10.99 3.11 9.27
CA LEU A 12 9.75 3.05 10.05
C LEU A 12 9.90 1.97 11.12
N ASN A 13 9.54 2.28 12.37
CA ASN A 13 9.71 1.36 13.47
C ASN A 13 8.45 0.49 13.63
N PRO A 14 8.57 -0.85 13.64
CA PRO A 14 7.43 -1.74 13.86
C PRO A 14 6.74 -1.54 15.21
N GLU A 15 7.48 -1.01 16.20
CA GLU A 15 6.94 -0.75 17.55
C GLU A 15 5.97 0.45 17.56
N ASP A 16 6.14 1.42 16.67
CA ASP A 16 5.20 2.53 16.48
C ASP A 16 3.79 2.03 16.07
N ILE A 17 3.67 0.78 15.63
CA ILE A 17 2.41 0.13 15.27
C ILE A 17 1.73 -0.50 16.50
N ASN A 18 2.50 -0.99 17.47
CA ASN A 18 1.96 -1.67 18.66
C ASN A 18 1.29 -0.70 19.63
N ASP A 19 1.79 0.55 19.72
CA ASP A 19 1.15 1.60 20.52
C ASP A 19 -0.22 2.06 19.96
N LEU A 20 -0.58 1.57 18.77
CA LEU A 20 -1.77 1.98 18.04
C LEU A 20 -2.92 0.96 18.08
N TYR A 21 -2.66 -0.26 18.55
CA TYR A 21 -3.64 -1.34 18.65
C TYR A 21 -3.42 -2.14 19.93
N ASP A 22 -4.32 -2.05 20.89
CA ASP A 22 -4.54 -3.07 21.89
C ASP A 22 -5.12 -4.31 21.19
N GLU A 23 -4.31 -5.37 21.11
CA GLU A 23 -4.71 -6.62 20.50
C GLU A 23 -5.58 -7.44 21.45
N ASP A 24 -6.87 -7.51 21.17
CA ASP A 24 -7.66 -8.66 21.54
C ASP A 24 -7.48 -9.75 20.46
N LYS A 25 -6.96 -10.89 20.95
CA LYS A 25 -6.61 -12.11 20.24
C LYS A 25 -7.65 -12.58 19.23
N ALA A 26 -7.23 -12.86 18.00
CA ALA A 26 -7.83 -13.90 17.19
C ALA A 26 -6.77 -14.63 16.32
N ALA A 27 -6.84 -15.94 16.39
CA ALA A 27 -5.85 -16.94 16.05
C ALA A 27 -5.64 -17.14 14.53
N ALA A 28 -4.44 -17.62 14.23
CA ALA A 28 -3.98 -18.12 12.95
C ALA A 28 -4.63 -19.46 12.55
N THR A 29 -4.87 -19.63 11.27
CA THR A 29 -4.81 -20.91 10.51
C THR A 29 -4.69 -20.51 9.03
N GLY A 30 -3.75 -20.96 8.26
CA GLY A 30 -3.25 -22.20 7.87
C GLY A 30 -2.75 -22.10 6.44
N ASP A 31 -1.63 -22.61 6.24
CA ASP A 31 -0.75 -22.86 5.12
C ASP A 31 -1.41 -23.54 3.91
N ALA A 32 -1.08 -23.10 2.69
CA ALA A 32 -0.72 -23.98 1.56
C ALA A 32 -0.19 -23.19 0.34
N PRO A 33 0.93 -23.60 -0.27
CA PRO A 33 1.44 -22.98 -1.47
C PRO A 33 0.83 -23.64 -2.71
N VAL A 34 0.10 -22.90 -3.52
CA VAL A 34 -0.26 -23.35 -4.87
C VAL A 34 0.66 -22.66 -5.87
N ALA A 35 1.73 -23.35 -6.22
CA ALA A 35 2.53 -23.04 -7.38
C ALA A 35 1.78 -23.51 -8.64
N ALA A 36 1.04 -22.63 -9.29
CA ALA A 36 0.56 -22.86 -10.64
C ALA A 36 1.56 -22.27 -11.63
N ALA A 37 2.20 -23.14 -12.41
CA ALA A 37 3.05 -22.77 -13.53
C ALA A 37 2.23 -22.03 -14.58
N VAL A 38 2.41 -20.72 -14.69
CA VAL A 38 1.79 -19.89 -15.70
C VAL A 38 2.71 -19.80 -16.91
N GLN A 39 2.18 -20.16 -18.06
CA GLN A 39 2.80 -20.00 -19.37
C GLN A 39 3.12 -18.52 -19.58
N THR A 40 4.35 -18.23 -19.99
CA THR A 40 4.94 -16.90 -20.15
C THR A 40 4.37 -16.17 -21.38
N GLU A 41 3.22 -15.53 -21.23
CA GLU A 41 2.98 -14.30 -21.96
C GLU A 41 3.76 -13.22 -21.20
N ASP A 42 4.53 -12.38 -21.89
CA ASP A 42 5.38 -11.39 -21.24
C ASP A 42 4.53 -10.42 -20.40
N GLU A 43 4.65 -10.50 -19.08
CA GLU A 43 3.92 -9.65 -18.13
C GLU A 43 4.09 -8.15 -18.45
N THR A 44 5.16 -7.78 -19.15
CA THR A 44 5.45 -6.43 -19.63
C THR A 44 4.38 -5.85 -20.56
N ASP A 45 3.68 -6.69 -21.33
CA ASP A 45 2.63 -6.25 -22.25
C ASP A 45 1.37 -5.76 -21.53
N PHE A 46 1.16 -6.25 -20.31
CA PHE A 46 -0.03 -5.95 -19.50
C PHE A 46 0.15 -4.72 -18.60
N VAL A 47 1.37 -4.17 -18.49
CA VAL A 47 1.65 -3.03 -17.63
C VAL A 47 2.15 -1.83 -18.43
N PHE A 48 2.04 -0.65 -17.84
CA PHE A 48 2.62 0.60 -18.37
C PHE A 48 2.98 1.56 -17.25
N ALA A 49 3.97 2.40 -17.49
CA ALA A 49 4.34 3.45 -16.56
C ALA A 49 3.36 4.61 -16.66
N LYS A 50 2.76 5.00 -15.53
CA LYS A 50 1.87 6.14 -15.38
C LYS A 50 2.54 7.21 -14.53
N ASN A 51 2.49 8.48 -14.97
CA ASN A 51 2.93 9.62 -14.17
C ASN A 51 1.82 10.02 -13.19
N ILE A 52 2.18 10.13 -11.91
CA ILE A 52 1.27 10.53 -10.83
C ILE A 52 1.97 11.57 -9.96
N THR A 53 1.22 12.58 -9.51
CA THR A 53 1.69 13.55 -8.51
C THR A 53 1.24 13.10 -7.12
N CYS A 54 2.17 13.08 -6.17
CA CYS A 54 1.89 12.70 -4.80
C CYS A 54 1.15 13.83 -4.07
N PRO A 55 -0.01 13.57 -3.44
CA PRO A 55 -0.75 14.60 -2.71
C PRO A 55 -0.08 15.03 -1.39
N VAL A 56 0.93 14.26 -0.92
CA VAL A 56 1.62 14.54 0.35
C VAL A 56 2.85 15.42 0.16
N CYS A 57 3.69 15.13 -0.84
CA CYS A 57 4.95 15.86 -1.08
C CYS A 57 4.98 16.67 -2.38
N ASP A 58 3.90 16.65 -3.16
CA ASP A 58 3.72 17.37 -4.43
C ASP A 58 4.76 17.01 -5.53
N GLN A 59 5.51 15.93 -5.32
CA GLN A 59 6.48 15.42 -6.29
C GLN A 59 5.80 14.49 -7.29
N SER A 60 6.15 14.64 -8.58
CA SER A 60 5.71 13.74 -9.64
C SER A 60 6.65 12.55 -9.74
N PHE A 61 6.09 11.37 -9.91
CA PHE A 61 6.83 10.12 -10.07
C PHE A 61 6.09 9.16 -11.01
N GLN A 62 6.79 8.13 -11.45
CA GLN A 62 6.21 7.08 -12.27
C GLN A 62 5.87 5.86 -11.41
N THR A 63 4.73 5.25 -11.71
CA THR A 63 4.29 3.97 -11.13
C THR A 63 3.79 3.05 -12.22
N LEU A 64 3.95 1.75 -12.04
CA LEU A 64 3.41 0.76 -12.98
C LEU A 64 1.93 0.53 -12.68
N THR A 65 1.15 0.48 -13.75
CA THR A 65 -0.31 0.29 -13.70
C THR A 65 -0.70 -0.76 -14.74
N VAL A 66 -1.70 -1.58 -14.41
CA VAL A 66 -2.21 -2.63 -15.30
C VAL A 66 -3.08 -2.03 -16.41
N ARG A 67 -2.89 -2.51 -17.64
CA ARG A 67 -3.74 -2.19 -18.80
C ARG A 67 -5.03 -3.02 -18.73
N THR A 68 -6.09 -2.46 -18.19
CA THR A 68 -7.38 -3.14 -18.03
C THR A 68 -7.98 -3.68 -19.34
N SER A 69 -7.65 -3.04 -20.47
CA SER A 69 -8.11 -3.48 -21.80
C SER A 69 -7.41 -4.75 -22.32
N LYS A 70 -6.24 -5.09 -21.79
CA LYS A 70 -5.48 -6.27 -22.24
C LYS A 70 -5.67 -7.49 -21.35
N ILE A 71 -6.02 -7.31 -20.08
CA ILE A 71 -6.20 -8.42 -19.14
C ILE A 71 -7.46 -9.21 -19.47
N ARG A 72 -7.36 -10.54 -19.38
CA ARG A 72 -8.50 -11.45 -19.59
C ARG A 72 -8.75 -12.22 -18.30
N PHE A 73 -9.99 -12.17 -17.83
CA PHE A 73 -10.42 -12.92 -16.66
C PHE A 73 -10.26 -14.42 -16.92
N ALA A 74 -9.61 -15.12 -16.00
CA ALA A 74 -9.36 -16.55 -16.07
C ALA A 74 -10.26 -17.37 -15.14
N GLY A 75 -10.77 -16.74 -14.09
CA GLY A 75 -11.60 -17.37 -13.06
C GLY A 75 -11.44 -16.65 -11.73
N SER A 76 -12.03 -17.21 -10.70
CA SER A 76 -11.83 -16.76 -9.31
C SER A 76 -11.14 -17.86 -8.52
N ASP A 77 -10.31 -17.46 -7.56
CA ASP A 77 -9.71 -18.33 -6.57
C ASP A 77 -10.73 -18.71 -5.48
N ASP A 78 -10.40 -19.62 -4.57
CA ASP A 78 -11.28 -20.10 -3.50
C ASP A 78 -11.77 -18.97 -2.57
N ASP A 79 -11.00 -17.90 -2.44
CA ASP A 79 -11.34 -16.68 -1.70
C ASP A 79 -12.06 -15.61 -2.56
N PHE A 80 -12.60 -15.98 -3.71
CA PHE A 80 -13.22 -15.11 -4.69
C PHE A 80 -12.30 -14.05 -5.32
N ARG A 81 -10.99 -14.19 -5.15
CA ARG A 81 -10.02 -13.31 -5.79
C ARG A 81 -10.04 -13.51 -7.32
N PRO A 82 -10.19 -12.44 -8.11
CA PRO A 82 -10.17 -12.57 -9.56
C PRO A 82 -8.75 -12.91 -10.05
N VAL A 83 -8.65 -13.96 -10.83
CA VAL A 83 -7.42 -14.40 -11.48
C VAL A 83 -7.45 -14.00 -12.95
N TYR A 84 -6.35 -13.46 -13.46
CA TYR A 84 -6.20 -13.03 -14.84
C TYR A 84 -5.10 -13.82 -15.55
N LYS A 85 -5.26 -14.02 -16.88
CA LYS A 85 -4.26 -14.71 -17.69
C LYS A 85 -3.00 -13.85 -17.85
N GLY A 86 -1.84 -14.44 -17.61
CA GLY A 86 -0.53 -13.83 -17.89
C GLY A 86 -0.06 -12.76 -16.90
N ILE A 87 -0.89 -12.35 -15.93
CA ILE A 87 -0.53 -11.31 -14.96
C ILE A 87 -1.20 -11.51 -13.61
N ASP A 88 -0.44 -11.30 -12.54
CA ASP A 88 -1.00 -11.13 -11.20
C ASP A 88 -1.22 -9.65 -10.90
N THR A 89 -2.47 -9.20 -11.01
CA THR A 89 -2.85 -7.79 -10.86
C THR A 89 -2.65 -7.24 -9.45
N ILE A 90 -2.57 -8.11 -8.44
CA ILE A 90 -2.34 -7.72 -7.05
C ILE A 90 -0.99 -7.00 -6.90
N LYS A 91 0.05 -7.44 -7.59
CA LYS A 91 1.37 -6.80 -7.55
C LYS A 91 1.32 -5.29 -7.86
N TYR A 92 0.33 -4.87 -8.62
CA TYR A 92 0.15 -3.49 -9.10
C TYR A 92 -1.00 -2.75 -8.41
N GLY A 93 -1.57 -3.32 -7.34
CA GLY A 93 -2.72 -2.76 -6.61
C GLY A 93 -2.41 -1.53 -5.78
N VAL A 94 -1.14 -1.31 -5.43
CA VAL A 94 -0.68 -0.24 -4.55
C VAL A 94 0.22 0.75 -5.28
N THR A 95 -0.09 2.04 -5.14
CA THR A 95 0.78 3.14 -5.54
C THR A 95 1.60 3.61 -4.33
N SER A 96 2.93 3.69 -4.49
CA SER A 96 3.86 4.15 -3.46
C SER A 96 4.71 5.30 -3.99
N CYS A 97 4.77 6.39 -3.23
CA CYS A 97 5.63 7.53 -3.55
C CYS A 97 7.09 7.23 -3.14
N PRO A 98 8.06 7.25 -4.08
CA PRO A 98 9.47 6.98 -3.75
C PRO A 98 10.15 8.13 -2.99
N HIS A 99 9.51 9.30 -2.90
CA HIS A 99 10.08 10.48 -2.27
C HIS A 99 9.72 10.58 -0.78
N CYS A 100 8.46 10.33 -0.43
CA CYS A 100 7.98 10.50 0.94
C CYS A 100 7.45 9.22 1.59
N GLY A 101 7.43 8.08 0.87
CA GLY A 101 6.96 6.80 1.39
C GLY A 101 5.44 6.67 1.51
N TYR A 102 4.66 7.72 1.24
CA TYR A 102 3.21 7.61 1.24
C TYR A 102 2.74 6.57 0.22
N SER A 103 1.94 5.63 0.69
CA SER A 103 1.44 4.52 -0.12
C SER A 103 -0.04 4.29 0.18
N ALA A 104 -0.81 3.95 -0.86
CA ALA A 104 -2.22 3.62 -0.75
C ALA A 104 -2.65 2.75 -1.93
N MET A 105 -3.84 2.14 -1.82
CA MET A 105 -4.47 1.48 -2.97
C MET A 105 -4.66 2.47 -4.10
N ASN A 106 -4.58 2.01 -5.34
CA ASN A 106 -4.60 2.88 -6.53
C ASN A 106 -5.82 3.82 -6.57
N GLY A 107 -7.01 3.34 -6.12
CA GLY A 107 -8.23 4.14 -6.06
C GLY A 107 -8.19 5.24 -4.99
N ASP A 108 -7.47 5.01 -3.91
CA ASP A 108 -7.48 5.88 -2.72
C ASP A 108 -6.26 6.81 -2.64
N PHE A 109 -5.29 6.64 -3.55
CA PHE A 109 -4.01 7.36 -3.47
C PHE A 109 -4.18 8.88 -3.55
N VAL A 110 -5.09 9.37 -4.36
CA VAL A 110 -5.36 10.80 -4.54
C VAL A 110 -6.36 11.36 -3.53
N HIS A 111 -7.12 10.48 -2.87
CA HIS A 111 -8.19 10.88 -1.94
C HIS A 111 -7.65 11.01 -0.51
N VAL A 112 -7.02 12.15 -0.22
CA VAL A 112 -6.43 12.42 1.09
C VAL A 112 -6.85 13.80 1.57
N SER A 113 -7.37 13.90 2.80
CA SER A 113 -7.73 15.19 3.41
C SER A 113 -6.49 15.97 3.85
N SER A 114 -6.62 17.29 3.98
CA SER A 114 -5.53 18.16 4.43
C SER A 114 -4.99 17.78 5.82
N THR A 115 -5.87 17.33 6.72
CA THR A 115 -5.46 16.85 8.05
C THR A 115 -4.63 15.57 7.95
N GLN A 116 -5.06 14.62 7.10
CA GLN A 116 -4.31 13.38 6.85
C GLN A 116 -2.96 13.67 6.20
N ILE A 117 -2.88 14.64 5.28
CA ILE A 117 -1.61 15.06 4.65
C ILE A 117 -0.62 15.54 5.72
N ARG A 118 -1.07 16.35 6.69
CA ARG A 118 -0.21 16.81 7.77
C ARG A 118 0.37 15.65 8.58
N LEU A 119 -0.46 14.70 8.99
CA LEU A 119 -0.01 13.54 9.77
C LEU A 119 0.91 12.63 8.97
N LEU A 120 0.61 12.41 7.68
CA LEU A 120 1.49 11.65 6.80
C LEU A 120 2.86 12.34 6.62
N LYS A 121 2.90 13.67 6.56
CA LYS A 121 4.17 14.42 6.55
C LYS A 121 4.97 14.22 7.83
N GLU A 122 4.31 14.29 8.98
CA GLU A 122 4.95 14.18 10.30
C GLU A 122 5.40 12.75 10.61
N GLN A 123 4.58 11.74 10.34
CA GLN A 123 4.81 10.38 10.79
C GLN A 123 5.42 9.46 9.72
N VAL A 124 5.11 9.67 8.45
CA VAL A 124 5.63 8.86 7.35
C VAL A 124 6.81 9.56 6.69
N ALA A 125 6.59 10.75 6.11
CA ALA A 125 7.61 11.41 5.30
C ALA A 125 8.86 11.81 6.08
N ALA A 126 8.72 12.20 7.35
CA ALA A 126 9.84 12.59 8.20
C ALA A 126 10.78 11.41 8.54
N LYS A 127 10.24 10.19 8.61
CA LYS A 127 11.00 8.98 8.97
C LYS A 127 11.44 8.18 7.73
N PHE A 128 10.79 8.39 6.59
CA PHE A 128 11.01 7.60 5.39
C PHE A 128 12.41 7.84 4.80
N LYS A 129 13.11 6.75 4.54
CA LYS A 129 14.38 6.76 3.81
C LYS A 129 14.11 6.40 2.35
N PRO A 130 14.31 7.33 1.42
CA PRO A 130 14.07 7.05 0.01
C PRO A 130 15.03 5.96 -0.48
N GLY A 131 14.44 4.89 -1.02
CA GLY A 131 15.17 3.82 -1.70
C GLY A 131 15.56 4.18 -3.13
N SER A 132 15.70 3.17 -4.00
CA SER A 132 15.97 3.38 -5.42
C SER A 132 14.83 4.17 -6.07
N LYS A 133 15.18 5.24 -6.80
CA LYS A 133 14.22 6.09 -7.51
C LYS A 133 13.86 5.55 -8.89
N SER A 134 14.54 4.51 -9.38
CA SER A 134 14.25 3.91 -10.68
C SER A 134 13.00 3.05 -10.61
N VAL A 135 12.06 3.26 -11.51
CA VAL A 135 10.92 2.35 -11.69
C VAL A 135 11.43 1.10 -12.38
N PRO A 136 11.28 -0.07 -11.78
CA PRO A 136 11.65 -1.32 -12.42
C PRO A 136 10.73 -1.60 -13.63
N LEU A 137 11.16 -2.48 -14.50
CA LEU A 137 10.34 -2.90 -15.65
C LEU A 137 9.06 -3.63 -15.20
N LEU A 138 9.17 -4.43 -14.15
CA LEU A 138 8.08 -5.18 -13.51
C LEU A 138 8.28 -5.16 -11.99
N TYR A 139 7.20 -5.22 -11.22
CA TYR A 139 7.30 -5.41 -9.78
C TYR A 139 7.48 -6.88 -9.42
N SER A 140 8.45 -7.16 -8.56
CA SER A 140 8.57 -8.47 -7.92
C SER A 140 7.52 -8.63 -6.82
N TYR A 141 7.29 -9.86 -6.34
CA TYR A 141 6.42 -10.08 -5.19
C TYR A 141 6.96 -9.42 -3.92
N ASP A 142 8.27 -9.40 -3.72
CA ASP A 142 8.89 -8.74 -2.57
C ASP A 142 8.64 -7.23 -2.58
N GLU A 143 8.80 -6.58 -3.74
CA GLU A 143 8.45 -5.18 -3.91
C GLU A 143 6.95 -4.91 -3.68
N ALA A 144 6.08 -5.79 -4.16
CA ALA A 144 4.65 -5.67 -3.92
C ALA A 144 4.34 -5.76 -2.42
N ILE A 145 4.90 -6.74 -1.71
CA ILE A 145 4.74 -6.90 -0.26
C ILE A 145 5.20 -5.64 0.48
N ASP A 146 6.36 -5.09 0.12
CA ASP A 146 6.86 -3.86 0.74
C ASP A 146 5.92 -2.67 0.51
N ARG A 147 5.37 -2.54 -0.70
CA ARG A 147 4.38 -1.50 -1.02
C ARG A 147 3.09 -1.67 -0.21
N PHE A 148 2.61 -2.90 -0.04
CA PHE A 148 1.44 -3.20 0.80
C PHE A 148 1.70 -2.90 2.27
N LYS A 149 2.89 -3.21 2.80
CA LYS A 149 3.28 -2.84 4.17
C LYS A 149 3.29 -1.32 4.38
N LEU A 150 3.85 -0.56 3.43
CA LEU A 150 3.82 0.90 3.47
C LEU A 150 2.39 1.45 3.36
N ALA A 151 1.53 0.83 2.55
CA ALA A 151 0.14 1.22 2.43
C ALA A 151 -0.63 0.95 3.73
N LEU A 152 -0.39 -0.18 4.38
CA LEU A 152 -0.96 -0.51 5.68
C LEU A 152 -0.54 0.53 6.73
N PHE A 153 0.75 0.85 6.82
CA PHE A 153 1.26 1.87 7.73
C PHE A 153 0.62 3.24 7.47
N SER A 154 0.55 3.65 6.20
CA SER A 154 -0.12 4.90 5.82
C SER A 154 -1.62 4.91 6.15
N ALA A 155 -2.29 3.76 6.04
CA ALA A 155 -3.70 3.61 6.40
C ALA A 155 -3.93 3.73 7.92
N ILE A 156 -3.05 3.16 8.73
CA ILE A 156 -3.07 3.28 10.19
C ILE A 156 -2.92 4.75 10.60
N VAL A 157 -1.91 5.44 10.05
CA VAL A 157 -1.69 6.87 10.31
C VAL A 157 -2.91 7.71 9.93
N LYS A 158 -3.55 7.43 8.80
CA LYS A 158 -4.79 8.12 8.39
C LYS A 158 -5.98 7.87 9.33
N ARG A 159 -6.11 6.67 9.90
CA ARG A 159 -7.19 6.33 10.85
C ARG A 159 -7.06 7.03 12.20
N LEU A 160 -5.85 7.13 12.71
CA LEU A 160 -5.60 7.86 13.95
C LEU A 160 -6.04 9.31 13.88
N SER A 161 -5.88 9.92 12.71
CA SER A 161 -6.33 11.27 12.46
C SER A 161 -7.84 11.45 12.63
N LEU A 162 -8.64 10.48 12.22
CA LEU A 162 -10.11 10.54 12.31
C LEU A 162 -10.60 10.38 13.75
N ILE A 163 -9.91 9.62 14.59
CA ILE A 163 -10.26 9.45 16.01
C ILE A 163 -9.99 10.74 16.78
N HIS A 164 -8.86 11.39 16.55
CA HIS A 164 -8.51 12.64 17.23
C HIS A 164 -9.35 13.86 16.79
N ILE A 165 -9.98 13.83 15.61
CA ILE A 165 -10.85 14.92 15.14
C ILE A 165 -12.26 14.81 15.75
N SER A 166 -12.71 13.62 16.13
CA SER A 166 -14.04 13.43 16.70
C SER A 166 -14.14 13.70 18.21
N GLU A 167 -13.02 13.73 18.93
CA GLU A 167 -13.00 13.97 20.38
C GLU A 167 -13.21 15.44 20.80
N PRO A 168 -12.64 16.48 20.15
CA PRO A 168 -12.83 17.86 20.57
C PRO A 168 -14.29 18.34 20.50
N THR A 169 -15.03 17.84 19.51
CA THR A 169 -16.43 18.25 19.29
C THR A 169 -17.39 17.70 20.37
N ARG A 170 -16.97 16.66 21.09
CA ARG A 170 -17.81 16.05 22.14
C ARG A 170 -17.68 16.75 23.50
N GLN A 171 -16.58 17.45 23.74
CA GLN A 171 -16.35 18.20 24.98
C GLN A 171 -16.97 19.59 24.98
N GLU A 172 -17.17 20.22 23.82
CA GLU A 172 -17.83 21.55 23.75
C GLU A 172 -19.36 21.49 23.84
N ALA A 173 -19.97 20.31 23.72
CA ALA A 173 -21.42 20.13 23.79
C ALA A 173 -21.98 19.95 25.24
N ILE A 174 -21.15 20.04 26.29
CA ILE A 174 -21.52 19.80 27.69
C ILE A 174 -21.24 21.04 28.59
N SER A 175 -21.10 22.22 27.98
CA SER A 175 -21.01 23.49 28.76
C SER A 175 -22.25 24.32 28.59
#